data_c6405fed9d46d6591f6e3bdc4db8be8a
#
_entry.id   c6405fed9d46d6591f6e3bdc4db8be8a
#
_cell.length_a   1.000
_cell.length_b   1.000
_cell.length_c   1.000
_cell.angle_alpha   90.00
_cell.angle_beta   90.00
_cell.angle_gamma   90.00
#
_symmetry.space_group_name_H-M   'P 1'
#
loop_
_entity.id
_entity.type
_entity.pdbx_description
1 polymer ?
#
loop_
_entity_poly.entity_id
_entity_poly.type
_entity_poly.pdbx_seq_one_letter_code
_entity_poly.pdbx_strand_id
1 'polypeptide(L)'
;MTNLDMKTIASQYTMGEILNCTSMQQGTSSAAMLLQTTLGRFVLRQLRDEGQALAEYEVYEALAPANISPSILCTEEGLPYITLGHMIYNVQTYIEKVVPQHSLRLNYVELGEVIAHFHQRILHLDMARLGQKDRFALPSLWEAVSGDILNSSSEVIRRLASHVEECCKYQSKHTAVIHGDLGLWNVLFTESHMYIIDVGEVRRGNHHFDLAAILSSTCSSSITVCELEERMIQLERGYRSEGRDVNREILYEQIHLWVIRGLLAIIREKGIIAPTIPYVEQNLAFLGKCQTVMG
;
A
#
# COMPACT_ATOMS: atom_id res chain seq x y z
N MET A 1 0.45 24.65 -8.19
CA MET A 1 1.22 25.31 -7.12
C MET A 1 1.92 26.50 -7.70
N THR A 2 1.83 27.66 -7.08
CA THR A 2 2.42 28.91 -7.55
C THR A 2 3.86 29.06 -7.08
N ASN A 3 4.63 30.00 -7.70
CA ASN A 3 5.97 30.36 -7.18
C ASN A 3 5.95 30.90 -5.75
N LEU A 4 4.82 31.49 -5.31
CA LEU A 4 4.65 32.00 -3.96
C LEU A 4 4.50 30.82 -2.96
N ASP A 5 3.73 29.79 -3.33
CA ASP A 5 3.57 28.58 -2.49
C ASP A 5 4.91 27.89 -2.26
N MET A 6 5.76 27.82 -3.30
CA MET A 6 7.10 27.20 -3.20
C MET A 6 8.05 27.96 -2.27
N LYS A 7 8.04 29.31 -2.31
CA LYS A 7 8.81 30.11 -1.38
C LYS A 7 8.33 29.94 0.06
N THR A 8 7.01 29.87 0.25
CA THR A 8 6.40 29.65 1.57
C THR A 8 6.80 28.27 2.12
N ILE A 9 6.79 27.23 1.28
CA ILE A 9 7.26 25.90 1.68
C ILE A 9 8.74 25.94 2.07
N ALA A 10 9.60 26.50 1.21
CA ALA A 10 11.03 26.56 1.46
C ALA A 10 11.38 27.29 2.77
N SER A 11 10.63 28.35 3.11
CA SER A 11 10.85 29.13 4.32
C SER A 11 10.43 28.42 5.62
N GLN A 12 9.69 27.31 5.53
CA GLN A 12 9.25 26.56 6.71
C GLN A 12 10.15 25.37 7.05
N TYR A 13 11.06 24.98 6.13
CA TYR A 13 11.90 23.79 6.29
C TYR A 13 13.38 24.12 6.08
N THR A 14 14.25 23.43 6.79
CA THR A 14 15.72 23.50 6.59
C THR A 14 16.12 22.61 5.40
N MET A 15 15.60 22.91 4.17
CA MET A 15 15.90 22.15 2.95
C MET A 15 16.61 22.98 1.86
N GLY A 16 16.94 24.24 2.15
CA GLY A 16 17.55 25.17 1.20
C GLY A 16 16.54 25.76 0.21
N GLU A 17 17.06 26.45 -0.80
CA GLU A 17 16.23 27.06 -1.84
C GLU A 17 15.71 26.02 -2.84
N ILE A 18 14.42 26.10 -3.20
CA ILE A 18 13.84 25.24 -4.24
C ILE A 18 14.28 25.73 -5.61
N LEU A 19 15.06 24.92 -6.30
CA LEU A 19 15.59 25.19 -7.66
C LEU A 19 14.61 24.76 -8.74
N ASN A 20 13.92 23.60 -8.50
CA ASN A 20 12.97 23.03 -9.45
C ASN A 20 11.91 22.21 -8.71
N CYS A 21 10.73 22.09 -9.34
CA CYS A 21 9.63 21.28 -8.85
C CYS A 21 8.96 20.57 -10.04
N THR A 22 8.88 19.21 -9.94
CA THR A 22 8.27 18.39 -11.00
C THR A 22 7.20 17.47 -10.40
N SER A 23 6.07 17.35 -11.09
CA SER A 23 5.01 16.41 -10.67
C SER A 23 5.50 14.97 -10.78
N MET A 24 5.28 14.17 -9.75
CA MET A 24 5.54 12.74 -9.76
C MET A 24 4.24 12.03 -10.15
N GLN A 25 4.13 11.64 -11.43
CA GLN A 25 2.97 10.90 -11.94
C GLN A 25 3.02 9.42 -11.53
N GLN A 26 2.87 9.11 -10.26
CA GLN A 26 2.74 7.73 -9.78
C GLN A 26 1.64 7.64 -8.72
N GLY A 27 0.54 6.98 -9.07
CA GLY A 27 -0.60 6.70 -8.20
C GLY A 27 -1.84 7.56 -8.45
N THR A 28 -2.99 7.06 -8.00
CA THR A 28 -4.30 7.68 -8.20
C THR A 28 -4.76 8.53 -7.00
N SER A 29 -4.06 8.48 -5.87
CA SER A 29 -4.62 8.96 -4.58
C SER A 29 -3.95 10.19 -3.97
N SER A 30 -2.73 10.55 -4.32
CA SER A 30 -2.08 11.76 -3.77
C SER A 30 -1.23 12.48 -4.78
N ALA A 31 -1.39 13.81 -4.86
CA ALA A 31 -0.49 14.64 -5.65
C ALA A 31 0.88 14.71 -4.95
N ALA A 32 1.88 14.10 -5.58
CA ALA A 32 3.27 14.15 -5.12
C ALA A 32 4.11 14.96 -6.10
N MET A 33 5.06 15.73 -5.57
CA MET A 33 5.97 16.56 -6.34
C MET A 33 7.41 16.33 -5.89
N LEU A 34 8.32 16.14 -6.83
CA LEU A 34 9.76 16.12 -6.55
C LEU A 34 10.26 17.57 -6.44
N LEU A 35 10.84 17.92 -5.31
CA LEU A 35 11.52 19.17 -5.06
C LEU A 35 13.03 18.97 -5.23
N GLN A 36 13.65 19.72 -6.13
CA GLN A 36 15.11 19.83 -6.20
C GLN A 36 15.51 21.13 -5.49
N THR A 37 16.35 21.02 -4.47
CA THR A 37 16.79 22.16 -3.67
C THR A 37 18.31 22.26 -3.64
N THR A 38 18.83 23.35 -3.06
CA THR A 38 20.27 23.52 -2.87
C THR A 38 20.88 22.53 -1.88
N LEU A 39 20.07 21.88 -1.01
CA LEU A 39 20.53 20.92 -0.01
C LEU A 39 20.15 19.46 -0.36
N GLY A 40 19.44 19.22 -1.47
CA GLY A 40 19.10 17.85 -1.88
C GLY A 40 17.77 17.74 -2.60
N ARG A 41 17.27 16.52 -2.64
CA ARG A 41 15.97 16.20 -3.25
C ARG A 41 14.99 15.75 -2.18
N PHE A 42 13.75 16.22 -2.30
CA PHE A 42 12.66 15.92 -1.36
C PHE A 42 11.38 15.61 -2.13
N VAL A 43 10.42 14.96 -1.47
CA VAL A 43 9.08 14.71 -2.00
C VAL A 43 8.09 15.52 -1.19
N LEU A 44 7.36 16.42 -1.84
CA LEU A 44 6.23 17.11 -1.27
C LEU A 44 4.97 16.31 -1.58
N ARG A 45 4.24 15.89 -0.54
CA ARG A 45 2.98 15.14 -0.69
C ARG A 45 1.82 15.95 -0.13
N GLN A 46 0.74 15.99 -0.93
CA GLN A 46 -0.53 16.51 -0.45
C GLN A 46 -1.25 15.40 0.34
N LEU A 47 -1.79 15.77 1.50
CA LEU A 47 -2.48 14.89 2.43
C LEU A 47 -3.96 15.29 2.53
N ARG A 48 -4.79 14.40 3.06
CA ARG A 48 -6.23 14.65 3.24
C ARG A 48 -6.51 15.67 4.34
N ASP A 49 -5.82 15.49 5.46
CA ASP A 49 -6.02 16.26 6.70
C ASP A 49 -4.78 16.15 7.62
N GLU A 50 -4.80 16.90 8.70
CA GLU A 50 -3.75 16.89 9.73
C GLU A 50 -3.65 15.55 10.46
N GLY A 51 -4.77 14.84 10.63
CA GLY A 51 -4.80 13.53 11.26
C GLY A 51 -3.96 12.52 10.46
N GLN A 52 -4.06 12.53 9.12
CA GLN A 52 -3.19 11.72 8.26
C GLN A 52 -1.73 12.14 8.40
N ALA A 53 -1.43 13.45 8.44
CA ALA A 53 -0.06 13.93 8.55
C ALA A 53 0.62 13.45 9.83
N LEU A 54 -0.07 13.55 10.96
CA LEU A 54 0.41 13.09 12.26
C LEU A 54 0.56 11.57 12.31
N ALA A 55 -0.42 10.84 11.75
CA ALA A 55 -0.37 9.38 11.70
C ALA A 55 0.81 8.88 10.85
N GLU A 56 1.02 9.44 9.66
CA GLU A 56 2.16 9.09 8.81
C GLU A 56 3.49 9.41 9.50
N TYR A 57 3.58 10.54 10.19
CA TYR A 57 4.78 10.93 10.95
C TYR A 57 5.10 9.90 12.04
N GLU A 58 4.13 9.52 12.88
CA GLU A 58 4.33 8.51 13.92
C GLU A 58 4.81 7.16 13.34
N VAL A 59 4.26 6.76 12.18
CA VAL A 59 4.68 5.53 11.51
C VAL A 59 6.12 5.64 11.01
N TYR A 60 6.49 6.72 10.32
CA TYR A 60 7.85 6.89 9.80
C TYR A 60 8.89 7.02 10.90
N GLU A 61 8.57 7.69 12.01
CA GLU A 61 9.45 7.74 13.19
C GLU A 61 9.68 6.33 13.79
N ALA A 62 8.63 5.50 13.84
CA ALA A 62 8.78 4.12 14.30
C ALA A 62 9.65 3.27 13.34
N LEU A 63 9.62 3.57 12.03
CA LEU A 63 10.40 2.87 11.02
C LEU A 63 11.85 3.36 10.89
N ALA A 64 12.14 4.59 11.31
CA ALA A 64 13.45 5.23 11.15
C ALA A 64 14.63 4.38 11.64
N PRO A 65 14.57 3.70 12.83
CA PRO A 65 15.67 2.87 13.29
C PRO A 65 15.98 1.66 12.40
N ALA A 66 15.03 1.21 11.57
CA ALA A 66 15.22 0.10 10.62
C ALA A 66 15.72 0.57 9.26
N ASN A 67 15.69 1.87 8.97
CA ASN A 67 16.06 2.46 7.68
C ASN A 67 15.33 1.82 6.47
N ILE A 68 14.04 1.53 6.64
CA ILE A 68 13.20 0.91 5.62
C ILE A 68 12.10 1.83 5.07
N SER A 69 12.20 3.12 5.36
CA SER A 69 11.24 4.14 4.91
C SER A 69 11.91 5.50 4.71
N PRO A 70 11.32 6.43 3.93
CA PRO A 70 11.76 7.82 3.95
C PRO A 70 11.52 8.44 5.34
N SER A 71 12.19 9.55 5.62
CA SER A 71 11.93 10.38 6.80
C SER A 71 11.03 11.55 6.42
N ILE A 72 10.14 11.98 7.34
CA ILE A 72 9.39 13.23 7.21
C ILE A 72 10.22 14.36 7.82
N LEU A 73 10.37 15.46 7.10
CA LEU A 73 10.98 16.67 7.62
C LEU A 73 9.96 17.42 8.48
N CYS A 74 10.39 17.85 9.68
CA CYS A 74 9.61 18.79 10.46
C CYS A 74 9.91 20.23 10.03
N THR A 75 8.93 21.10 10.16
CA THR A 75 9.09 22.55 10.01
C THR A 75 10.00 23.09 11.12
N GLU A 76 10.45 24.35 11.02
CA GLU A 76 11.21 25.03 12.07
C GLU A 76 10.45 25.10 13.40
N GLU A 77 9.11 25.05 13.35
CA GLU A 77 8.23 25.00 14.53
C GLU A 77 8.04 23.56 15.07
N GLY A 78 8.64 22.55 14.44
CA GLY A 78 8.56 21.14 14.84
C GLY A 78 7.31 20.41 14.35
N LEU A 79 6.53 20.97 13.41
CA LEU A 79 5.36 20.32 12.83
C LEU A 79 5.76 19.41 11.65
N PRO A 80 5.22 18.20 11.52
CA PRO A 80 5.52 17.28 10.41
C PRO A 80 4.75 17.62 9.13
N TYR A 81 4.06 18.74 9.08
CA TYR A 81 3.29 19.21 7.93
C TYR A 81 3.21 20.73 7.89
N ILE A 82 2.79 21.25 6.75
CA ILE A 82 2.38 22.64 6.57
C ILE A 82 0.97 22.71 5.99
N THR A 83 0.31 23.84 6.26
CA THR A 83 -0.99 24.18 5.68
C THR A 83 -0.83 25.33 4.68
N LEU A 84 -1.26 25.12 3.44
CA LEU A 84 -1.32 26.15 2.41
C LEU A 84 -2.77 26.31 1.94
N GLY A 85 -3.41 27.39 2.35
CA GLY A 85 -4.85 27.56 2.15
C GLY A 85 -5.64 26.51 2.93
N HIS A 86 -6.28 25.58 2.21
CA HIS A 86 -7.03 24.46 2.80
C HIS A 86 -6.33 23.10 2.62
N MET A 87 -5.11 23.13 2.08
CA MET A 87 -4.39 21.91 1.72
C MET A 87 -3.26 21.66 2.72
N ILE A 88 -3.16 20.40 3.13
CA ILE A 88 -2.11 19.91 4.03
C ILE A 88 -1.04 19.23 3.20
N TYR A 89 0.23 19.50 3.53
CA TYR A 89 1.38 18.90 2.85
C TYR A 89 2.41 18.44 3.86
N ASN A 90 3.08 17.31 3.59
CA ASN A 90 4.33 16.95 4.24
C ASN A 90 5.49 16.95 3.25
N VAL A 91 6.70 17.05 3.78
CA VAL A 91 7.94 16.95 3.01
C VAL A 91 8.69 15.71 3.49
N GLN A 92 9.06 14.85 2.55
CA GLN A 92 9.78 13.60 2.82
C GLN A 92 11.14 13.60 2.13
N THR A 93 12.11 12.88 2.68
CA THR A 93 13.37 12.61 2.00
C THR A 93 13.10 11.84 0.70
N TYR A 94 13.80 12.23 -0.37
CA TYR A 94 13.69 11.50 -1.64
C TYR A 94 14.58 10.26 -1.62
N ILE A 95 14.00 9.11 -1.96
CA ILE A 95 14.73 7.86 -2.14
C ILE A 95 14.99 7.62 -3.61
N GLU A 96 16.26 7.53 -3.99
CA GLU A 96 16.66 7.31 -5.38
C GLU A 96 16.42 5.87 -5.79
N LYS A 97 15.51 5.67 -6.73
CA LYS A 97 15.31 4.37 -7.37
C LYS A 97 16.45 4.11 -8.35
N VAL A 98 17.12 2.99 -8.22
CA VAL A 98 18.22 2.62 -9.12
C VAL A 98 17.75 1.78 -10.29
N VAL A 99 16.65 1.02 -10.15
CA VAL A 99 16.20 0.08 -11.19
C VAL A 99 14.70 0.19 -11.43
N PRO A 100 14.24 0.20 -12.70
CA PRO A 100 12.83 0.05 -13.00
C PRO A 100 12.29 -1.26 -12.46
N GLN A 101 11.18 -1.23 -11.74
CA GLN A 101 10.55 -2.40 -11.10
C GLN A 101 10.33 -3.60 -12.04
N HIS A 102 10.20 -3.36 -13.35
CA HIS A 102 9.94 -4.39 -14.37
C HIS A 102 11.15 -5.24 -14.77
N SER A 103 12.37 -4.82 -14.41
CA SER A 103 13.63 -5.53 -14.77
C SER A 103 14.27 -6.26 -13.59
N LEU A 104 13.71 -6.14 -12.39
CA LEU A 104 14.22 -6.79 -11.19
C LEU A 104 13.73 -8.23 -11.08
N ARG A 105 14.65 -9.15 -10.87
CA ARG A 105 14.31 -10.45 -10.29
C ARG A 105 14.07 -10.24 -8.79
N LEU A 106 12.80 -10.20 -8.38
CA LEU A 106 12.43 -9.96 -6.98
C LEU A 106 13.02 -11.03 -6.06
N ASN A 107 13.68 -10.57 -4.99
CA ASN A 107 14.09 -11.42 -3.89
C ASN A 107 12.95 -11.51 -2.85
N TYR A 108 12.15 -12.56 -2.93
CA TYR A 108 11.00 -12.75 -2.05
C TYR A 108 11.39 -13.01 -0.59
N VAL A 109 12.60 -13.54 -0.33
CA VAL A 109 13.12 -13.69 1.04
C VAL A 109 13.33 -12.31 1.65
N GLU A 110 14.04 -11.44 0.97
CA GLU A 110 14.31 -10.07 1.42
C GLU A 110 13.01 -9.25 1.57
N LEU A 111 12.04 -9.43 0.65
CA LEU A 111 10.70 -8.83 0.80
C LEU A 111 10.03 -9.30 2.10
N GLY A 112 10.10 -10.58 2.41
CA GLY A 112 9.56 -11.13 3.66
C GLY A 112 10.21 -10.52 4.89
N GLU A 113 11.54 -10.38 4.89
CA GLU A 113 12.32 -9.76 5.97
C GLU A 113 11.92 -8.29 6.19
N VAL A 114 11.87 -7.49 5.12
CA VAL A 114 11.50 -6.07 5.19
C VAL A 114 10.07 -5.88 5.71
N ILE A 115 9.11 -6.72 5.28
CA ILE A 115 7.73 -6.66 5.77
C ILE A 115 7.66 -7.08 7.24
N ALA A 116 8.44 -8.06 7.66
CA ALA A 116 8.51 -8.47 9.07
C ALA A 116 9.07 -7.34 9.94
N HIS A 117 10.14 -6.67 9.51
CA HIS A 117 10.69 -5.49 10.18
C HIS A 117 9.65 -4.36 10.26
N PHE A 118 8.95 -4.08 9.16
CA PHE A 118 7.86 -3.10 9.15
C PHE A 118 6.83 -3.42 10.25
N HIS A 119 6.26 -4.62 10.25
CA HIS A 119 5.26 -5.03 11.25
C HIS A 119 5.80 -5.01 12.68
N GLN A 120 7.08 -5.34 12.88
CA GLN A 120 7.70 -5.29 14.20
C GLN A 120 7.81 -3.87 14.73
N ARG A 121 8.19 -2.93 13.87
CA ARG A 121 8.38 -1.52 14.25
C ARG A 121 7.08 -0.81 14.58
N ILE A 122 6.01 -1.09 13.84
CA ILE A 122 4.72 -0.43 14.04
C ILE A 122 3.81 -1.15 15.05
N LEU A 123 4.23 -2.28 15.62
CA LEU A 123 3.40 -3.12 16.51
C LEU A 123 2.82 -2.36 17.70
N HIS A 124 3.57 -1.40 18.24
CA HIS A 124 3.22 -0.68 19.47
C HIS A 124 2.55 0.68 19.22
N LEU A 125 2.27 1.03 17.96
CA LEU A 125 1.60 2.29 17.65
C LEU A 125 0.16 2.29 18.20
N ASP A 126 -0.21 3.43 18.81
CA ASP A 126 -1.57 3.62 19.34
C ASP A 126 -2.55 3.98 18.20
N MET A 127 -3.19 2.96 17.66
CA MET A 127 -4.15 3.10 16.57
C MET A 127 -5.39 3.92 16.95
N ALA A 128 -5.70 4.07 18.24
CA ALA A 128 -6.81 4.94 18.67
C ALA A 128 -6.49 6.43 18.41
N ARG A 129 -5.20 6.80 18.53
CA ARG A 129 -4.72 8.14 18.18
C ARG A 129 -4.64 8.35 16.67
N LEU A 130 -4.31 7.30 15.91
CA LEU A 130 -4.16 7.38 14.46
C LEU A 130 -5.51 7.52 13.73
N GLY A 131 -6.64 7.13 14.36
CA GLY A 131 -8.02 7.42 13.90
C GLY A 131 -8.38 6.90 12.50
N GLN A 132 -7.55 6.08 11.90
CA GLN A 132 -7.65 5.69 10.50
C GLN A 132 -8.75 4.64 10.28
N LYS A 133 -9.70 4.95 9.39
CA LYS A 133 -10.73 4.02 8.94
C LYS A 133 -10.30 3.36 7.63
N ASP A 134 -10.67 2.08 7.47
CA ASP A 134 -10.52 1.40 6.19
C ASP A 134 -11.45 2.00 5.13
N ARG A 135 -10.90 2.83 4.24
CA ARG A 135 -11.64 3.47 3.13
C ARG A 135 -12.13 2.48 2.07
N PHE A 136 -11.55 1.31 2.04
CA PHE A 136 -11.87 0.22 1.14
C PHE A 136 -12.50 -0.96 1.88
N ALA A 137 -13.19 -0.70 2.99
CA ALA A 137 -13.90 -1.75 3.72
C ALA A 137 -14.87 -2.50 2.79
N LEU A 138 -14.80 -3.83 2.81
CA LEU A 138 -15.58 -4.69 1.93
C LEU A 138 -17.08 -4.37 1.92
N PRO A 139 -17.74 -4.14 3.09
CA PRO A 139 -19.17 -3.80 3.10
C PRO A 139 -19.49 -2.51 2.34
N SER A 140 -18.67 -1.46 2.51
CA SER A 140 -18.88 -0.17 1.84
C SER A 140 -18.64 -0.25 0.32
N LEU A 141 -17.65 -1.04 -0.09
CA LEU A 141 -17.42 -1.30 -1.52
C LEU A 141 -18.58 -2.07 -2.12
N TRP A 142 -19.04 -3.12 -1.43
CA TRP A 142 -20.16 -3.93 -1.89
C TRP A 142 -21.45 -3.13 -2.02
N GLU A 143 -21.79 -2.34 -1.02
CA GLU A 143 -22.96 -1.45 -1.06
C GLU A 143 -22.93 -0.53 -2.29
N ALA A 144 -21.75 0.00 -2.64
CA ALA A 144 -21.61 0.92 -3.75
C ALA A 144 -21.81 0.28 -5.13
N VAL A 145 -21.55 -1.05 -5.29
CA VAL A 145 -21.51 -1.69 -6.63
C VAL A 145 -22.41 -2.93 -6.75
N SER A 146 -23.06 -3.36 -5.68
CA SER A 146 -23.86 -4.60 -5.66
C SER A 146 -24.98 -4.59 -6.71
N GLY A 147 -25.65 -3.46 -6.89
CA GLY A 147 -26.71 -3.30 -7.90
C GLY A 147 -26.19 -3.58 -9.32
N ASP A 148 -25.05 -3.02 -9.69
CA ASP A 148 -24.44 -3.21 -11.02
C ASP A 148 -23.97 -4.64 -11.21
N ILE A 149 -23.39 -5.25 -10.17
CA ILE A 149 -22.90 -6.63 -10.22
C ILE A 149 -24.05 -7.62 -10.39
N LEU A 150 -25.08 -7.53 -9.56
CA LEU A 150 -26.20 -8.47 -9.55
C LEU A 150 -27.04 -8.38 -10.83
N ASN A 151 -27.17 -7.19 -11.45
CA ASN A 151 -27.89 -6.97 -12.69
C ASN A 151 -27.01 -7.13 -13.95
N SER A 152 -25.73 -7.46 -13.79
CA SER A 152 -24.83 -7.64 -14.94
C SER A 152 -25.25 -8.84 -15.80
N SER A 153 -25.17 -8.68 -17.11
CA SER A 153 -25.34 -9.80 -18.07
C SER A 153 -24.17 -10.79 -18.04
N SER A 154 -23.00 -10.37 -17.54
CA SER A 154 -21.81 -11.22 -17.43
C SER A 154 -21.90 -12.15 -16.22
N GLU A 155 -21.85 -13.46 -16.46
CA GLU A 155 -21.79 -14.46 -15.39
C GLU A 155 -20.52 -14.31 -14.53
N VAL A 156 -19.38 -13.98 -15.13
CA VAL A 156 -18.11 -13.74 -14.42
C VAL A 156 -18.26 -12.61 -13.40
N ILE A 157 -18.93 -11.51 -13.78
CA ILE A 157 -19.20 -10.39 -12.86
C ILE A 157 -20.15 -10.82 -11.74
N ARG A 158 -21.24 -11.54 -12.05
CA ARG A 158 -22.18 -11.99 -11.02
C ARG A 158 -21.57 -12.94 -10.00
N ARG A 159 -20.56 -13.73 -10.39
CA ARG A 159 -19.81 -14.60 -9.44
C ARG A 159 -19.13 -13.82 -8.31
N LEU A 160 -18.85 -12.52 -8.46
CA LEU A 160 -18.31 -11.72 -7.38
C LEU A 160 -19.21 -11.71 -6.14
N ALA A 161 -20.53 -11.84 -6.29
CA ALA A 161 -21.44 -11.89 -5.14
C ALA A 161 -21.12 -13.05 -4.19
N SER A 162 -20.90 -14.26 -4.73
CA SER A 162 -20.53 -15.42 -3.91
C SER A 162 -19.16 -15.27 -3.23
N HIS A 163 -18.19 -14.65 -3.90
CA HIS A 163 -16.90 -14.36 -3.31
C HIS A 163 -16.99 -13.32 -2.18
N VAL A 164 -17.84 -12.30 -2.32
CA VAL A 164 -18.12 -11.33 -1.26
C VAL A 164 -18.76 -12.03 -0.04
N GLU A 165 -19.76 -12.88 -0.27
CA GLU A 165 -20.40 -13.66 0.79
C GLU A 165 -19.40 -14.56 1.52
N GLU A 166 -18.46 -15.17 0.82
CA GLU A 166 -17.40 -15.97 1.40
C GLU A 166 -16.43 -15.11 2.23
N CYS A 167 -15.96 -13.99 1.69
CA CYS A 167 -15.10 -13.05 2.42
C CYS A 167 -15.75 -12.54 3.72
N CYS A 168 -17.07 -12.35 3.73
CA CYS A 168 -17.81 -11.93 4.93
C CYS A 168 -17.83 -12.99 6.04
N LYS A 169 -17.53 -14.25 5.74
CA LYS A 169 -17.46 -15.34 6.74
C LYS A 169 -16.11 -15.42 7.44
N TYR A 170 -15.07 -14.78 6.90
CA TYR A 170 -13.74 -14.81 7.49
C TYR A 170 -13.71 -14.13 8.86
N GLN A 171 -13.21 -14.88 9.85
CA GLN A 171 -13.15 -14.44 11.24
C GLN A 171 -11.73 -13.99 11.65
N SER A 172 -10.91 -13.63 10.70
CA SER A 172 -9.53 -13.24 10.95
C SER A 172 -9.45 -12.06 11.93
N LYS A 173 -8.74 -12.25 13.04
CA LYS A 173 -8.64 -11.24 14.10
C LYS A 173 -7.81 -10.06 13.62
N HIS A 174 -8.33 -8.85 13.80
CA HIS A 174 -7.62 -7.59 13.58
C HIS A 174 -6.73 -7.25 14.79
N THR A 175 -5.65 -8.00 14.99
CA THR A 175 -4.80 -7.91 16.18
C THR A 175 -3.50 -7.15 15.95
N ALA A 176 -3.19 -6.82 14.70
CA ALA A 176 -1.95 -6.15 14.32
C ALA A 176 -2.22 -4.73 13.79
N VAL A 177 -1.17 -3.93 13.73
CA VAL A 177 -1.11 -2.75 12.89
C VAL A 177 -0.55 -3.19 11.55
N ILE A 178 -1.16 -2.75 10.45
CA ILE A 178 -0.80 -3.13 9.08
C ILE A 178 -0.63 -1.89 8.21
N HIS A 179 0.11 -2.01 7.11
CA HIS A 179 0.21 -0.98 6.09
C HIS A 179 -1.15 -0.72 5.42
N GLY A 180 -1.86 -1.79 5.11
CA GLY A 180 -3.21 -1.75 4.56
C GLY A 180 -3.32 -1.52 3.06
N ASP A 181 -2.21 -1.20 2.39
CA ASP A 181 -2.07 -1.07 0.93
C ASP A 181 -0.66 -1.46 0.46
N LEU A 182 -0.06 -2.52 1.04
CA LEU A 182 1.32 -2.92 0.75
C LEU A 182 1.43 -3.69 -0.58
N GLY A 183 1.06 -3.05 -1.69
CA GLY A 183 1.38 -3.57 -3.02
C GLY A 183 2.82 -3.24 -3.44
N LEU A 184 3.29 -3.90 -4.49
CA LEU A 184 4.65 -3.67 -5.02
C LEU A 184 4.92 -2.20 -5.40
N TRP A 185 3.88 -1.44 -5.73
CA TRP A 185 3.96 0.00 -6.02
C TRP A 185 4.35 0.86 -4.81
N ASN A 186 4.18 0.32 -3.60
CA ASN A 186 4.57 0.95 -2.34
C ASN A 186 5.90 0.41 -1.79
N VAL A 187 6.69 -0.29 -2.62
CA VAL A 187 8.06 -0.73 -2.32
C VAL A 187 9.03 -0.09 -3.32
N LEU A 188 9.99 0.67 -2.82
CA LEU A 188 11.08 1.24 -3.61
C LEU A 188 12.32 0.36 -3.48
N PHE A 189 12.93 0.05 -4.61
CA PHE A 189 14.17 -0.71 -4.69
C PHE A 189 15.34 0.21 -4.97
N THR A 190 16.41 0.06 -4.20
CA THR A 190 17.71 0.70 -4.44
C THR A 190 18.77 -0.37 -4.69
N GLU A 191 20.03 -0.01 -4.85
CA GLU A 191 21.12 -0.98 -5.04
C GLU A 191 21.30 -1.93 -3.85
N SER A 192 20.96 -1.48 -2.64
CA SER A 192 21.30 -2.20 -1.40
C SER A 192 20.10 -2.43 -0.47
N HIS A 193 18.98 -1.79 -0.68
CA HIS A 193 17.85 -1.80 0.27
C HIS A 193 16.49 -1.71 -0.43
N MET A 194 15.47 -2.17 0.29
CA MET A 194 14.06 -1.94 -0.03
C MET A 194 13.47 -0.95 0.97
N TYR A 195 12.64 -0.02 0.47
CA TYR A 195 11.96 0.97 1.28
C TYR A 195 10.46 0.86 1.10
N ILE A 196 9.72 0.91 2.21
CA ILE A 196 8.26 0.95 2.22
C ILE A 196 7.83 2.42 2.27
N ILE A 197 6.90 2.79 1.39
CA ILE A 197 6.38 4.15 1.26
C ILE A 197 4.85 4.16 1.30
N ASP A 198 4.26 5.35 1.38
CA ASP A 198 2.81 5.58 1.32
C ASP A 198 2.02 4.88 2.43
N VAL A 199 2.38 5.17 3.68
CA VAL A 199 1.75 4.62 4.89
C VAL A 199 0.40 5.26 5.24
N GLY A 200 -0.24 5.97 4.30
CA GLY A 200 -1.50 6.67 4.52
C GLY A 200 -2.72 5.79 4.79
N GLU A 201 -2.61 4.48 4.61
CA GLU A 201 -3.67 3.48 4.89
C GLU A 201 -3.34 2.60 6.11
N VAL A 202 -2.31 2.95 6.89
CA VAL A 202 -1.97 2.21 8.12
C VAL A 202 -3.16 2.18 9.07
N ARG A 203 -3.54 0.97 9.50
CA ARG A 203 -4.72 0.72 10.34
C ARG A 203 -4.60 -0.57 11.15
N ARG A 204 -5.57 -0.84 12.01
CA ARG A 204 -5.71 -2.18 12.58
C ARG A 204 -6.14 -3.19 11.53
N GLY A 205 -5.55 -4.37 11.57
CA GLY A 205 -5.85 -5.44 10.64
C GLY A 205 -5.19 -6.77 11.01
N ASN A 206 -5.14 -7.65 10.03
CA ASN A 206 -4.38 -8.89 10.12
C ASN A 206 -3.09 -8.73 9.30
N HIS A 207 -1.93 -9.04 9.87
CA HIS A 207 -0.64 -8.88 9.19
C HIS A 207 -0.50 -9.70 7.90
N HIS A 208 -1.25 -10.81 7.76
CA HIS A 208 -1.30 -11.57 6.51
C HIS A 208 -1.92 -10.74 5.35
N PHE A 209 -2.66 -9.67 5.65
CA PHE A 209 -3.22 -8.79 4.62
C PHE A 209 -2.13 -8.08 3.80
N ASP A 210 -1.06 -7.62 4.44
CA ASP A 210 0.07 -7.00 3.75
C ASP A 210 0.89 -8.05 2.97
N LEU A 211 1.07 -9.26 3.51
CA LEU A 211 1.66 -10.39 2.78
C LEU A 211 0.82 -10.77 1.56
N ALA A 212 -0.51 -10.75 1.70
CA ALA A 212 -1.44 -11.00 0.60
C ALA A 212 -1.33 -9.93 -0.49
N ALA A 213 -1.24 -8.66 -0.09
CA ALA A 213 -1.10 -7.53 -1.02
C ALA A 213 0.18 -7.64 -1.84
N ILE A 214 1.33 -7.86 -1.19
CA ILE A 214 2.62 -7.98 -1.89
C ILE A 214 2.66 -9.21 -2.79
N LEU A 215 2.22 -10.38 -2.32
CA LEU A 215 2.21 -11.60 -3.12
C LEU A 215 1.31 -11.44 -4.36
N SER A 216 0.09 -10.94 -4.17
CA SER A 216 -0.86 -10.73 -5.27
C SER A 216 -0.35 -9.72 -6.29
N SER A 217 0.26 -8.62 -5.84
CA SER A 217 0.76 -7.55 -6.72
C SER A 217 2.02 -7.94 -7.50
N THR A 218 2.74 -8.96 -7.06
CA THR A 218 3.94 -9.47 -7.73
C THR A 218 3.63 -10.60 -8.72
N CYS A 219 2.41 -11.14 -8.71
CA CYS A 219 2.00 -12.25 -9.55
C CYS A 219 1.28 -11.76 -10.81
N SER A 220 1.71 -12.22 -11.97
CA SER A 220 0.95 -12.03 -13.22
C SER A 220 -0.20 -13.04 -13.33
N SER A 221 -1.20 -12.75 -14.16
CA SER A 221 -2.29 -13.69 -14.45
C SER A 221 -1.80 -15.02 -15.06
N SER A 222 -0.63 -15.03 -15.68
CA SER A 222 0.00 -16.21 -16.28
C SER A 222 0.85 -17.04 -15.31
N ILE A 223 1.01 -16.61 -14.03
CA ILE A 223 1.81 -17.36 -13.06
C ILE A 223 1.33 -18.82 -12.96
N THR A 224 2.25 -19.76 -12.92
CA THR A 224 1.94 -21.17 -12.68
C THR A 224 1.76 -21.44 -11.18
N VAL A 225 1.13 -22.57 -10.84
CA VAL A 225 0.96 -23.01 -9.44
C VAL A 225 2.33 -23.21 -8.78
N CYS A 226 3.29 -23.84 -9.48
CA CYS A 226 4.65 -24.05 -8.95
C CYS A 226 5.40 -22.74 -8.68
N GLU A 227 5.32 -21.77 -9.59
CA GLU A 227 5.96 -20.46 -9.39
C GLU A 227 5.32 -19.69 -8.24
N LEU A 228 3.99 -19.77 -8.09
CA LEU A 228 3.28 -19.14 -6.96
C LEU A 228 3.71 -19.77 -5.63
N GLU A 229 3.78 -21.10 -5.57
CA GLU A 229 4.24 -21.83 -4.40
C GLU A 229 5.68 -21.47 -4.02
N GLU A 230 6.59 -21.43 -5.00
CA GLU A 230 7.98 -21.03 -4.77
C GLU A 230 8.08 -19.61 -4.19
N ARG A 231 7.37 -18.64 -4.77
CA ARG A 231 7.36 -17.25 -4.28
C ARG A 231 6.81 -17.17 -2.86
N MET A 232 5.74 -17.88 -2.58
CA MET A 232 5.14 -17.96 -1.26
C MET A 232 6.12 -18.55 -0.23
N ILE A 233 6.77 -19.68 -0.54
CA ILE A 233 7.77 -20.31 0.35
C ILE A 233 8.92 -19.35 0.63
N GLN A 234 9.43 -18.64 -0.38
CA GLN A 234 10.50 -17.67 -0.21
C GLN A 234 10.06 -16.48 0.67
N LEU A 235 8.86 -15.93 0.44
CA LEU A 235 8.29 -14.84 1.24
C LEU A 235 8.10 -15.27 2.71
N GLU A 236 7.51 -16.45 2.94
CA GLU A 236 7.35 -17.03 4.26
C GLU A 236 8.69 -17.23 4.97
N ARG A 237 9.69 -17.71 4.24
CA ARG A 237 11.05 -17.93 4.79
C ARG A 237 11.63 -16.63 5.34
N GLY A 238 11.57 -15.54 4.55
CA GLY A 238 12.09 -14.25 4.98
C GLY A 238 11.27 -13.67 6.15
N TYR A 239 9.95 -13.81 6.11
CA TYR A 239 9.08 -13.33 7.19
C TYR A 239 9.32 -14.08 8.50
N ARG A 240 9.57 -15.41 8.45
CA ARG A 240 9.87 -16.25 9.61
C ARG A 240 11.29 -16.06 10.16
N SER A 241 12.28 -15.67 9.34
CA SER A 241 13.64 -15.42 9.83
C SER A 241 13.68 -14.28 10.85
N GLU A 242 12.67 -13.39 10.81
CA GLU A 242 12.47 -12.28 11.77
C GLU A 242 11.53 -12.65 12.93
N GLY A 243 11.31 -13.95 13.20
CA GLY A 243 10.51 -14.43 14.31
C GLY A 243 8.99 -14.27 14.14
N ARG A 244 8.51 -14.13 12.92
CA ARG A 244 7.10 -13.98 12.60
C ARG A 244 6.54 -15.25 11.95
N ASP A 245 5.34 -15.67 12.35
CA ASP A 245 4.67 -16.83 11.76
C ASP A 245 3.72 -16.45 10.62
N VAL A 246 3.59 -17.38 9.67
CA VAL A 246 2.60 -17.32 8.59
C VAL A 246 1.71 -18.55 8.70
N ASN A 247 0.41 -18.32 8.85
CA ASN A 247 -0.63 -19.32 8.71
C ASN A 247 -1.18 -19.26 7.28
N ARG A 248 -1.04 -20.34 6.52
CA ARG A 248 -1.40 -20.38 5.09
C ARG A 248 -2.90 -20.27 4.84
N GLU A 249 -3.72 -20.83 5.72
CA GLU A 249 -5.17 -20.72 5.64
C GLU A 249 -5.60 -19.23 5.79
N ILE A 250 -5.09 -18.57 6.82
CA ILE A 250 -5.34 -17.12 7.01
C ILE A 250 -4.75 -16.30 5.86
N LEU A 251 -3.58 -16.66 5.36
CA LEU A 251 -2.99 -15.97 4.21
C LEU A 251 -3.89 -16.09 2.97
N TYR A 252 -4.46 -17.28 2.69
CA TYR A 252 -5.43 -17.45 1.62
C TYR A 252 -6.67 -16.57 1.82
N GLU A 253 -7.26 -16.56 3.02
CA GLU A 253 -8.39 -15.67 3.35
C GLU A 253 -8.06 -14.20 3.05
N GLN A 254 -6.86 -13.76 3.42
CA GLN A 254 -6.44 -12.38 3.19
C GLN A 254 -6.13 -12.08 1.71
N ILE A 255 -5.60 -13.04 0.95
CA ILE A 255 -5.45 -12.90 -0.52
C ILE A 255 -6.83 -12.80 -1.17
N HIS A 256 -7.78 -13.65 -0.77
CA HIS A 256 -9.13 -13.60 -1.29
C HIS A 256 -9.78 -12.23 -1.01
N LEU A 257 -9.70 -11.77 0.25
CA LEU A 257 -10.20 -10.46 0.65
C LEU A 257 -9.52 -9.32 -0.13
N TRP A 258 -8.20 -9.34 -0.28
CA TRP A 258 -7.45 -8.33 -1.03
C TRP A 258 -7.90 -8.25 -2.50
N VAL A 259 -7.97 -9.39 -3.17
CA VAL A 259 -8.36 -9.46 -4.57
C VAL A 259 -9.80 -8.98 -4.76
N ILE A 260 -10.74 -9.47 -3.97
CA ILE A 260 -12.16 -9.09 -4.11
C ILE A 260 -12.35 -7.59 -3.83
N ARG A 261 -11.72 -7.03 -2.78
CA ARG A 261 -11.75 -5.59 -2.53
C ARG A 261 -11.21 -4.78 -3.71
N GLY A 262 -10.09 -5.22 -4.29
CA GLY A 262 -9.51 -4.58 -5.47
C GLY A 262 -10.44 -4.60 -6.68
N LEU A 263 -11.10 -5.72 -6.94
CA LEU A 263 -12.07 -5.84 -8.03
C LEU A 263 -13.30 -4.94 -7.83
N LEU A 264 -13.85 -4.90 -6.62
CA LEU A 264 -14.98 -4.00 -6.30
C LEU A 264 -14.57 -2.52 -6.40
N ALA A 265 -13.36 -2.16 -5.95
CA ALA A 265 -12.84 -0.79 -6.07
C ALA A 265 -12.71 -0.36 -7.54
N ILE A 266 -12.21 -1.24 -8.41
CA ILE A 266 -12.11 -0.98 -9.86
C ILE A 266 -13.49 -0.83 -10.49
N ILE A 267 -14.46 -1.68 -10.13
CA ILE A 267 -15.82 -1.57 -10.64
C ILE A 267 -16.46 -0.26 -10.18
N ARG A 268 -16.25 0.15 -8.92
CA ARG A 268 -16.74 1.43 -8.40
C ARG A 268 -16.17 2.62 -9.17
N GLU A 269 -14.88 2.58 -9.50
CA GLU A 269 -14.20 3.68 -10.16
C GLU A 269 -14.48 3.75 -11.67
N LYS A 270 -14.45 2.60 -12.34
CA LYS A 270 -14.47 2.51 -13.81
C LYS A 270 -15.78 1.96 -14.38
N GLY A 271 -16.62 1.37 -13.54
CA GLY A 271 -17.81 0.64 -13.97
C GLY A 271 -17.50 -0.73 -14.58
N ILE A 272 -18.57 -1.42 -14.97
CA ILE A 272 -18.51 -2.70 -15.69
C ILE A 272 -18.42 -2.41 -17.20
N ILE A 273 -17.21 -2.28 -17.70
CA ILE A 273 -16.91 -2.02 -19.11
C ILE A 273 -16.18 -3.22 -19.73
N ALA A 274 -16.07 -3.25 -21.06
CA ALA A 274 -15.47 -4.39 -21.78
C ALA A 274 -14.10 -4.86 -21.22
N PRO A 275 -13.14 -3.98 -20.83
CA PRO A 275 -11.88 -4.39 -20.22
C PRO A 275 -12.00 -4.92 -18.79
N THR A 276 -13.08 -4.59 -18.06
CA THR A 276 -13.27 -5.02 -16.65
C THR A 276 -13.54 -6.53 -16.57
N ILE A 277 -14.28 -7.09 -17.51
CA ILE A 277 -14.68 -8.50 -17.47
C ILE A 277 -13.48 -9.46 -17.52
N PRO A 278 -12.56 -9.40 -18.52
CA PRO A 278 -11.38 -10.27 -18.52
C PRO A 278 -10.45 -10.01 -17.35
N TYR A 279 -10.39 -8.78 -16.84
CA TYR A 279 -9.60 -8.47 -15.64
C TYR A 279 -10.16 -9.20 -14.41
N VAL A 280 -11.47 -9.19 -14.21
CA VAL A 280 -12.14 -9.96 -13.13
C VAL A 280 -11.88 -11.45 -13.31
N GLU A 281 -12.06 -11.99 -14.51
CA GLU A 281 -11.84 -13.40 -14.80
C GLU A 281 -10.42 -13.87 -14.47
N GLN A 282 -9.40 -13.08 -14.86
CA GLN A 282 -7.99 -13.36 -14.57
C GLN A 282 -7.71 -13.37 -13.06
N ASN A 283 -8.29 -12.46 -12.31
CA ASN A 283 -8.10 -12.40 -10.86
C ASN A 283 -8.84 -13.54 -10.14
N LEU A 284 -10.02 -13.95 -10.60
CA LEU A 284 -10.69 -15.13 -10.06
C LEU A 284 -9.93 -16.41 -10.39
N ALA A 285 -9.33 -16.52 -11.57
CA ALA A 285 -8.45 -17.64 -11.92
C ALA A 285 -7.18 -17.68 -11.04
N PHE A 286 -6.62 -16.53 -10.70
CA PHE A 286 -5.51 -16.42 -9.75
C PHE A 286 -5.92 -16.94 -8.36
N LEU A 287 -7.10 -16.59 -7.85
CA LEU A 287 -7.61 -17.14 -6.58
C LEU A 287 -7.72 -18.66 -6.59
N GLY A 288 -8.14 -19.26 -7.70
CA GLY A 288 -8.15 -20.72 -7.84
C GLY A 288 -6.74 -21.36 -7.72
N LYS A 289 -5.71 -20.69 -8.25
CA LYS A 289 -4.31 -21.14 -8.08
C LYS A 289 -3.86 -21.00 -6.63
N CYS A 290 -4.21 -19.90 -5.95
CA CYS A 290 -3.90 -19.69 -4.53
C CYS A 290 -4.55 -20.79 -3.67
N GLN A 291 -5.79 -21.16 -3.95
CA GLN A 291 -6.48 -22.23 -3.24
C GLN A 291 -5.77 -23.58 -3.40
N THR A 292 -5.24 -23.88 -4.60
CA THR A 292 -4.49 -25.11 -4.86
C THR A 292 -3.19 -25.18 -4.06
N VAL A 293 -2.53 -24.03 -3.82
CA VAL A 293 -1.24 -23.96 -3.11
C VAL A 293 -1.40 -23.96 -1.57
N MET A 294 -2.51 -23.43 -1.07
CA MET A 294 -2.70 -23.14 0.37
C MET A 294 -3.81 -23.99 1.03
N GLY A 295 -4.67 -24.58 0.24
CA GLY A 295 -5.71 -25.54 0.67
C GLY A 295 -5.23 -26.95 0.54
#